data_a5175e5fa302c9428f27ab74afdd68ba
#
_entry.id   a5175e5fa302c9428f27ab74afdd68ba
#
_cell.length_a   1.000
_cell.length_b   1.000
_cell.length_c   1.000
_cell.angle_alpha   90.00
_cell.angle_beta   90.00
_cell.angle_gamma   90.00
#
_symmetry.space_group_name_H-M   'P 1'
#
loop_
_entity.id
_entity.type
_entity.pdbx_description
1 polymer ?
#
loop_
_entity_poly.entity_id
_entity_poly.type
_entity_poly.pdbx_seq_one_letter_code
_entity_poly.pdbx_strand_id
1 'polypeptide(L)'
;EQHLLKQNSEEKKTEGVLLSVLTETLEQLESVLDSEAAERIYIDSNIVQDLFEDARLQHLCKKVKRSSAKIFLAMPHIFRADAVRKFEQHYDRFLEIAQDGVLIRNCESFQFLKQHGFDRTILLDHNLYVFNQYSRQFWKRNGVELFTAPMELNAEELNVLGLEESELVIYGRIPVMTSAQCVVKTTNGCTHHPVTTTLTDRRGKQFPVKNHCGFCYNIVYNSAPLSLFDEREEWMRMHPRSIRVQFSTETGSEVTRILNAALAVNTRNAVSGMSGEEFTRGHFRRGIT
;
A
#
# COMPACT_ATOMS: atom_id res chain seq x y z
N GLU A 1 -33.92 41.33 -14.83
CA GLU A 1 -34.06 40.02 -15.57
C GLU A 1 -32.78 39.49 -16.20
N GLN A 2 -31.58 39.79 -15.66
CA GLN A 2 -30.30 39.26 -16.18
C GLN A 2 -29.40 38.69 -15.06
N HIS A 3 -29.95 38.23 -13.95
CA HIS A 3 -29.15 37.73 -12.81
C HIS A 3 -29.45 36.29 -12.38
N LEU A 4 -30.09 35.46 -13.23
CA LEU A 4 -30.51 34.09 -12.88
C LEU A 4 -29.94 33.00 -13.78
N LEU A 5 -28.78 33.20 -14.43
CA LEU A 5 -28.10 32.15 -15.23
C LEU A 5 -26.64 31.95 -14.84
N LYS A 6 -26.36 31.94 -13.55
CA LYS A 6 -25.08 31.41 -13.00
C LYS A 6 -25.38 30.57 -11.79
N GLN A 7 -25.68 29.32 -12.01
CA GLN A 7 -25.53 28.21 -11.06
C GLN A 7 -26.09 26.99 -11.74
N ASN A 8 -25.20 26.12 -12.11
CA ASN A 8 -25.27 24.65 -12.05
C ASN A 8 -24.22 24.04 -12.97
N SER A 9 -22.94 24.33 -12.66
CA SER A 9 -21.94 23.33 -12.84
C SER A 9 -21.92 22.51 -11.54
N GLU A 10 -22.92 21.67 -11.33
CA GLU A 10 -22.81 20.57 -10.40
C GLU A 10 -21.67 19.72 -10.92
N GLU A 11 -20.51 19.84 -10.26
CA GLU A 11 -19.49 18.80 -10.28
C GLU A 11 -20.23 17.50 -9.99
N LYS A 12 -20.30 16.62 -10.98
CA LYS A 12 -20.66 15.22 -10.78
C LYS A 12 -19.67 14.68 -9.74
N LYS A 13 -20.08 14.66 -8.46
CA LYS A 13 -19.42 13.85 -7.44
C LYS A 13 -19.39 12.45 -8.00
N THR A 14 -18.22 12.00 -8.39
CA THR A 14 -17.98 10.59 -8.70
C THR A 14 -18.42 9.79 -7.48
N GLU A 15 -19.34 8.83 -7.65
CA GLU A 15 -19.89 7.98 -6.58
C GLU A 15 -18.86 7.03 -5.95
N GLY A 16 -17.58 7.36 -5.98
CA GLY A 16 -16.47 6.51 -5.54
C GLY A 16 -15.73 7.05 -4.32
N VAL A 17 -15.06 6.13 -3.64
CA VAL A 17 -14.13 6.41 -2.54
C VAL A 17 -12.73 6.62 -3.14
N LEU A 18 -11.87 7.44 -2.51
CA LEU A 18 -10.49 7.65 -2.96
C LEU A 18 -9.76 6.31 -3.15
N LEU A 19 -9.22 6.11 -4.36
CA LEU A 19 -8.45 4.90 -4.70
C LEU A 19 -6.96 5.17 -4.47
N SER A 20 -6.36 4.38 -3.58
CA SER A 20 -4.92 4.36 -3.35
C SER A 20 -4.29 3.06 -3.86
N VAL A 21 -3.05 3.16 -4.30
CA VAL A 21 -2.32 2.02 -4.87
C VAL A 21 -0.92 1.94 -4.26
N LEU A 22 -0.53 0.74 -3.80
CA LEU A 22 0.83 0.46 -3.34
C LEU A 22 1.55 -0.40 -4.38
N THR A 23 2.78 0.00 -4.74
CA THR A 23 3.62 -0.68 -5.71
C THR A 23 4.97 -1.06 -5.11
N GLU A 24 5.45 -2.26 -5.40
CA GLU A 24 6.72 -2.80 -4.90
C GLU A 24 7.78 -2.97 -5.99
N THR A 25 7.44 -2.70 -7.26
CA THR A 25 8.40 -2.74 -8.39
C THR A 25 8.24 -1.53 -9.30
N LEU A 26 9.31 -1.22 -10.06
CA LEU A 26 9.29 -0.14 -11.05
C LEU A 26 8.24 -0.37 -12.13
N GLU A 27 8.12 -1.61 -12.64
CA GLU A 27 7.14 -1.98 -13.66
C GLU A 27 5.71 -1.72 -13.16
N GLN A 28 5.40 -2.10 -11.92
CA GLN A 28 4.09 -1.84 -11.31
C GLN A 28 3.83 -0.33 -11.20
N LEU A 29 4.82 0.44 -10.73
CA LEU A 29 4.70 1.88 -10.60
C LEU A 29 4.48 2.57 -11.94
N GLU A 30 5.21 2.17 -12.99
CA GLU A 30 5.02 2.70 -14.35
C GLU A 30 3.60 2.43 -14.85
N SER A 31 3.11 1.19 -14.69
CA SER A 31 1.74 0.82 -15.08
C SER A 31 0.68 1.61 -14.33
N VAL A 32 0.88 1.88 -13.04
CA VAL A 32 -0.04 2.70 -12.22
C VAL A 32 -0.02 4.15 -12.68
N LEU A 33 1.14 4.72 -12.94
CA LEU A 33 1.27 6.11 -13.41
C LEU A 33 0.67 6.30 -14.81
N ASP A 34 0.80 5.29 -15.69
CA ASP A 34 0.22 5.34 -17.03
C ASP A 34 -1.31 5.19 -17.04
N SER A 35 -1.88 4.55 -16.02
CA SER A 35 -3.33 4.39 -15.92
C SER A 35 -4.06 5.64 -15.44
N GLU A 36 -3.35 6.57 -14.77
CA GLU A 36 -3.91 7.76 -14.11
C GLU A 36 -5.12 7.49 -13.19
N ALA A 37 -5.28 6.22 -12.78
CA ALA A 37 -6.45 5.74 -12.05
C ALA A 37 -6.38 6.01 -10.54
N ALA A 38 -5.17 6.16 -10.01
CA ALA A 38 -4.94 6.29 -8.58
C ALA A 38 -4.89 7.76 -8.16
N GLU A 39 -5.60 8.09 -7.08
CA GLU A 39 -5.56 9.41 -6.44
C GLU A 39 -4.46 9.51 -5.38
N ARG A 40 -3.96 8.35 -4.91
CA ARG A 40 -2.80 8.23 -4.03
C ARG A 40 -1.95 7.04 -4.45
N ILE A 41 -0.64 7.25 -4.52
CA ILE A 41 0.32 6.21 -4.86
C ILE A 41 1.33 6.07 -3.72
N TYR A 42 1.48 4.85 -3.22
CA TYR A 42 2.54 4.47 -2.30
C TYR A 42 3.67 3.80 -3.08
N ILE A 43 4.82 4.43 -3.10
CA ILE A 43 6.03 3.89 -3.70
C ILE A 43 6.78 3.13 -2.60
N ASP A 44 6.94 1.82 -2.74
CA ASP A 44 7.67 1.06 -1.74
C ASP A 44 9.16 1.44 -1.72
N SER A 45 9.74 1.50 -0.53
CA SER A 45 11.15 1.85 -0.34
C SER A 45 12.13 0.97 -1.09
N ASN A 46 11.74 -0.27 -1.44
CA ASN A 46 12.56 -1.15 -2.26
C ASN A 46 12.74 -0.64 -3.70
N ILE A 47 11.76 0.08 -4.24
CA ILE A 47 11.88 0.71 -5.55
C ILE A 47 12.98 1.78 -5.53
N VAL A 48 13.08 2.52 -4.44
CA VAL A 48 13.97 3.68 -4.33
C VAL A 48 15.34 3.38 -3.74
N GLN A 49 15.55 2.18 -3.18
CA GLN A 49 16.82 1.81 -2.53
C GLN A 49 18.04 1.92 -3.46
N ASP A 50 17.86 1.54 -4.75
CA ASP A 50 18.91 1.60 -5.76
C ASP A 50 18.85 2.91 -6.57
N LEU A 51 17.76 3.66 -6.42
CA LEU A 51 17.45 4.85 -7.18
C LEU A 51 18.05 6.13 -6.56
N PHE A 52 18.55 6.08 -5.32
CA PHE A 52 19.30 7.22 -4.78
C PHE A 52 20.56 7.54 -5.63
N GLU A 53 21.02 6.59 -6.46
CA GLU A 53 22.21 6.71 -7.30
C GLU A 53 21.96 6.60 -8.82
N ASP A 54 20.75 6.26 -9.31
CA ASP A 54 20.47 5.90 -10.71
C ASP A 54 19.76 7.01 -11.51
N ALA A 55 20.14 7.16 -12.80
CA ALA A 55 19.49 8.04 -13.77
C ALA A 55 18.01 7.72 -14.05
N ARG A 56 17.59 6.47 -13.84
CA ARG A 56 16.18 6.06 -13.91
C ARG A 56 15.32 6.81 -12.90
N LEU A 57 15.88 7.13 -11.74
CA LEU A 57 15.18 7.92 -10.72
C LEU A 57 14.77 9.29 -11.23
N GLN A 58 15.66 9.96 -11.98
CA GLN A 58 15.35 11.29 -12.50
C GLN A 58 14.15 11.24 -13.48
N HIS A 59 14.06 10.19 -14.29
CA HIS A 59 12.93 9.99 -15.18
C HIS A 59 11.66 9.70 -14.40
N LEU A 60 11.73 8.80 -13.42
CA LEU A 60 10.63 8.44 -12.55
C LEU A 60 10.13 9.63 -11.72
N CYS A 61 11.04 10.40 -11.12
CA CYS A 61 10.68 11.62 -10.38
C CYS A 61 9.98 12.66 -11.27
N LYS A 62 10.36 12.77 -12.55
CA LYS A 62 9.66 13.64 -13.50
C LYS A 62 8.24 13.14 -13.79
N LYS A 63 8.07 11.83 -13.95
CA LYS A 63 6.76 11.21 -14.20
C LYS A 63 5.86 11.34 -12.97
N VAL A 64 6.38 11.04 -11.79
CA VAL A 64 5.74 11.22 -10.49
C VAL A 64 5.31 12.68 -10.27
N LYS A 65 6.20 13.67 -10.53
CA LYS A 65 5.88 15.10 -10.40
C LYS A 65 4.81 15.58 -11.39
N ARG A 66 4.54 14.86 -12.46
CA ARG A 66 3.47 15.17 -13.43
C ARG A 66 2.16 14.47 -13.10
N SER A 67 2.18 13.50 -12.22
CA SER A 67 0.97 12.82 -11.76
C SER A 67 0.10 13.78 -10.96
N SER A 68 -1.22 13.68 -11.12
CA SER A 68 -2.21 14.36 -10.28
C SER A 68 -2.41 13.66 -8.93
N ALA A 69 -1.90 12.43 -8.81
CA ALA A 69 -2.01 11.63 -7.58
C ALA A 69 -1.10 12.17 -6.47
N LYS A 70 -1.54 12.01 -5.23
CA LYS A 70 -0.69 12.24 -4.06
C LYS A 70 0.34 11.12 -3.92
N ILE A 71 1.60 11.49 -3.70
CA ILE A 71 2.73 10.56 -3.68
C ILE A 71 3.26 10.38 -2.26
N PHE A 72 3.24 9.15 -1.81
CA PHE A 72 3.75 8.72 -0.51
C PHE A 72 4.87 7.70 -0.68
N LEU A 73 5.89 7.77 0.15
CA LEU A 73 6.87 6.70 0.27
C LEU A 73 6.42 5.70 1.35
N ALA A 74 6.31 4.42 1.01
CA ALA A 74 6.12 3.37 2.00
C ALA A 74 7.48 2.96 2.58
N MET A 75 7.65 3.22 3.89
CA MET A 75 8.89 2.94 4.63
C MET A 75 9.15 1.43 4.74
N PRO A 76 10.40 0.98 4.91
CA PRO A 76 10.73 -0.43 5.03
C PRO A 76 9.96 -1.11 6.18
N HIS A 77 9.59 -2.39 6.02
CA HIS A 77 8.96 -3.17 7.09
C HIS A 77 9.90 -3.37 8.29
N ILE A 78 11.21 -3.46 8.03
CA ILE A 78 12.23 -3.55 9.06
C ILE A 78 13.18 -2.36 8.89
N PHE A 79 13.21 -1.48 9.88
CA PHE A 79 13.96 -0.22 9.83
C PHE A 79 15.09 -0.25 10.88
N ARG A 80 16.23 -0.86 10.52
CA ARG A 80 17.42 -1.02 11.37
C ARG A 80 18.47 0.06 11.12
N ALA A 81 19.55 0.05 11.89
CA ALA A 81 20.64 1.01 11.82
C ALA A 81 21.19 1.23 10.40
N ASP A 82 21.27 0.17 9.58
CA ASP A 82 21.74 0.29 8.19
C ASP A 82 20.72 1.05 7.32
N ALA A 83 19.41 0.80 7.51
CA ALA A 83 18.36 1.54 6.85
C ALA A 83 18.34 3.01 7.31
N VAL A 84 18.47 3.25 8.62
CA VAL A 84 18.56 4.60 9.19
C VAL A 84 19.70 5.37 8.53
N ARG A 85 20.93 4.83 8.53
CA ARG A 85 22.08 5.48 7.88
C ARG A 85 21.83 5.79 6.41
N LYS A 86 21.22 4.87 5.67
CA LYS A 86 20.90 5.05 4.25
C LYS A 86 19.91 6.20 4.04
N PHE A 87 18.86 6.28 4.85
CA PHE A 87 17.89 7.37 4.79
C PHE A 87 18.49 8.70 5.23
N GLU A 88 19.36 8.74 6.23
CA GLU A 88 20.08 9.95 6.64
C GLU A 88 20.99 10.49 5.54
N GLN A 89 21.78 9.60 4.90
CA GLN A 89 22.69 9.97 3.82
C GLN A 89 21.98 10.56 2.61
N HIS A 90 20.72 10.15 2.36
CA HIS A 90 19.94 10.53 1.20
C HIS A 90 18.63 11.26 1.57
N TYR A 91 18.64 11.98 2.70
CA TYR A 91 17.41 12.57 3.25
C TYR A 91 16.72 13.52 2.29
N ASP A 92 17.45 14.36 1.56
CA ASP A 92 16.88 15.26 0.56
C ASP A 92 16.18 14.50 -0.56
N ARG A 93 16.78 13.40 -1.04
CA ARG A 93 16.19 12.52 -2.06
C ARG A 93 14.95 11.80 -1.54
N PHE A 94 14.98 11.37 -0.27
CA PHE A 94 13.81 10.83 0.39
C PHE A 94 12.66 11.85 0.38
N LEU A 95 12.91 13.11 0.72
CA LEU A 95 11.90 14.17 0.69
C LEU A 95 11.39 14.46 -0.73
N GLU A 96 12.23 14.36 -1.76
CA GLU A 96 11.79 14.51 -3.16
C GLU A 96 10.78 13.46 -3.60
N ILE A 97 10.84 12.25 -3.04
CA ILE A 97 9.94 11.14 -3.36
C ILE A 97 8.70 11.17 -2.47
N ALA A 98 8.87 11.34 -1.17
CA ALA A 98 7.79 11.40 -0.20
C ALA A 98 7.02 12.73 -0.25
N GLN A 99 6.62 13.21 -1.44
CA GLN A 99 6.14 14.58 -1.69
C GLN A 99 4.96 14.98 -0.82
N ASP A 100 4.00 14.09 -0.62
CA ASP A 100 2.79 14.32 0.17
C ASP A 100 2.85 13.64 1.55
N GLY A 101 3.76 12.68 1.73
CA GLY A 101 3.89 11.98 3.00
C GLY A 101 4.54 10.61 2.93
N VAL A 102 4.34 9.84 3.98
CA VAL A 102 4.87 8.49 4.14
C VAL A 102 3.82 7.53 4.68
N LEU A 103 3.97 6.26 4.31
CA LEU A 103 3.29 5.12 4.91
C LEU A 103 4.30 4.40 5.83
N ILE A 104 4.11 4.46 7.14
CA ILE A 104 5.00 3.83 8.10
C ILE A 104 4.50 2.44 8.51
N ARG A 105 5.44 1.52 8.76
CA ARG A 105 5.20 0.10 9.06
C ARG A 105 5.80 -0.36 10.38
N ASN A 106 6.45 0.54 11.11
CA ASN A 106 7.09 0.28 12.41
C ASN A 106 7.29 1.60 13.18
N CYS A 107 7.51 1.47 14.49
CA CYS A 107 7.72 2.61 15.38
C CYS A 107 9.09 3.27 15.18
N GLU A 108 10.09 2.53 14.70
CA GLU A 108 11.42 3.05 14.41
C GLU A 108 11.38 4.08 13.29
N SER A 109 10.63 3.83 12.23
CA SER A 109 10.39 4.82 11.16
C SER A 109 9.68 6.07 11.68
N PHE A 110 8.67 5.91 12.56
CA PHE A 110 8.01 7.04 13.18
C PHE A 110 8.97 7.90 13.99
N GLN A 111 9.80 7.27 14.84
CA GLN A 111 10.79 7.97 15.65
C GLN A 111 11.84 8.69 14.79
N PHE A 112 12.31 8.04 13.72
CA PHE A 112 13.23 8.64 12.75
C PHE A 112 12.65 9.91 12.13
N LEU A 113 11.43 9.86 11.63
CA LEU A 113 10.74 11.00 11.04
C LEU A 113 10.59 12.17 12.03
N LYS A 114 10.23 11.84 13.26
CA LYS A 114 10.06 12.81 14.33
C LYS A 114 11.39 13.51 14.69
N GLN A 115 12.49 12.75 14.75
CA GLN A 115 13.82 13.29 15.04
C GLN A 115 14.34 14.21 13.93
N HIS A 116 13.95 13.96 12.67
CA HIS A 116 14.34 14.77 11.52
C HIS A 116 13.35 15.90 11.18
N GLY A 117 12.35 16.14 12.04
CA GLY A 117 11.38 17.24 11.84
C GLY A 117 10.51 17.06 10.59
N PHE A 118 10.20 15.81 10.21
CA PHE A 118 9.33 15.53 9.06
C PHE A 118 7.96 16.15 9.26
N ASP A 119 7.53 17.03 8.36
CA ASP A 119 6.36 17.90 8.48
C ASP A 119 5.20 17.53 7.52
N ARG A 120 5.35 16.43 6.76
CA ARG A 120 4.34 15.95 5.82
C ARG A 120 3.44 14.89 6.46
N THR A 121 2.42 14.47 5.72
CA THR A 121 1.45 13.48 6.22
C THR A 121 2.13 12.15 6.56
N ILE A 122 1.85 11.62 7.75
CA ILE A 122 2.21 10.26 8.15
C ILE A 122 0.94 9.42 8.16
N LEU A 123 0.96 8.26 7.50
CA LEU A 123 -0.10 7.28 7.51
C LEU A 123 0.44 5.96 8.07
N LEU A 124 -0.33 5.32 8.94
CA LEU A 124 0.03 4.02 9.53
C LEU A 124 -0.38 2.89 8.60
N ASP A 125 0.50 1.94 8.35
CA ASP A 125 0.12 0.72 7.64
C ASP A 125 -0.60 -0.27 8.57
N HIS A 126 -1.31 -1.24 8.00
CA HIS A 126 -2.17 -2.20 8.71
C HIS A 126 -1.45 -2.95 9.85
N ASN A 127 -0.14 -3.20 9.70
CA ASN A 127 0.69 -3.92 10.66
C ASN A 127 1.09 -3.09 11.91
N LEU A 128 0.70 -1.82 11.99
CA LEU A 128 0.78 -1.03 13.22
C LEU A 128 -0.44 -1.20 14.12
N TYR A 129 -1.38 -2.04 13.72
CA TYR A 129 -2.44 -2.61 14.54
C TYR A 129 -3.30 -1.59 15.30
N VAL A 130 -3.93 -0.67 14.56
CA VAL A 130 -4.94 0.20 15.15
C VAL A 130 -6.26 -0.57 15.33
N PHE A 131 -6.28 -1.47 16.31
CA PHE A 131 -7.42 -2.38 16.54
C PHE A 131 -8.60 -1.76 17.30
N ASN A 132 -8.39 -0.65 17.98
CA ASN A 132 -9.41 -0.07 18.85
C ASN A 132 -9.20 1.42 19.10
N GLN A 133 -10.14 2.04 19.80
CA GLN A 133 -10.11 3.46 20.09
C GLN A 133 -8.91 3.90 20.96
N TYR A 134 -8.33 3.00 21.79
CA TYR A 134 -7.17 3.34 22.60
C TYR A 134 -5.91 3.47 21.75
N SER A 135 -5.66 2.53 20.83
CA SER A 135 -4.55 2.62 19.87
C SER A 135 -4.72 3.81 18.93
N ARG A 136 -5.98 4.09 18.46
CA ARG A 136 -6.30 5.28 17.68
C ARG A 136 -5.98 6.57 18.42
N GLN A 137 -6.38 6.70 19.69
CA GLN A 137 -6.08 7.86 20.52
C GLN A 137 -4.58 8.02 20.80
N PHE A 138 -3.85 6.91 20.98
CA PHE A 138 -2.40 6.95 21.14
C PHE A 138 -1.74 7.62 19.93
N TRP A 139 -2.06 7.16 18.72
CA TRP A 139 -1.50 7.72 17.50
C TRP A 139 -1.94 9.17 17.27
N LYS A 140 -3.19 9.49 17.52
CA LYS A 140 -3.73 10.85 17.41
C LYS A 140 -2.99 11.84 18.33
N ARG A 141 -2.69 11.45 19.57
CA ARG A 141 -1.87 12.26 20.51
C ARG A 141 -0.43 12.44 20.02
N ASN A 142 0.06 11.54 19.18
CA ASN A 142 1.36 11.65 18.53
C ASN A 142 1.32 12.35 17.16
N GLY A 143 0.19 12.93 16.79
CA GLY A 143 0.02 13.71 15.55
C GLY A 143 -0.28 12.86 14.31
N VAL A 144 -0.67 11.57 14.47
CA VAL A 144 -1.01 10.69 13.34
C VAL A 144 -2.48 10.28 13.44
N GLU A 145 -3.28 10.67 12.46
CA GLU A 145 -4.72 10.40 12.43
C GLU A 145 -5.09 9.33 11.40
N LEU A 146 -4.34 9.26 10.28
CA LEU A 146 -4.64 8.36 9.17
C LEU A 146 -4.00 7.00 9.38
N PHE A 147 -4.76 5.95 9.18
CA PHE A 147 -4.28 4.57 9.31
C PHE A 147 -4.92 3.63 8.29
N THR A 148 -4.23 2.55 7.97
CA THR A 148 -4.79 1.43 7.23
C THR A 148 -5.47 0.48 8.22
N ALA A 149 -6.70 0.11 7.93
CA ALA A 149 -7.47 -0.82 8.77
C ALA A 149 -6.74 -2.17 8.88
N PRO A 150 -6.67 -2.78 10.07
CA PRO A 150 -6.06 -4.09 10.27
C PRO A 150 -6.74 -5.16 9.41
N MET A 151 -5.94 -6.00 8.75
CA MET A 151 -6.45 -7.08 7.89
C MET A 151 -6.97 -8.29 8.68
N GLU A 152 -6.74 -8.31 9.97
CA GLU A 152 -7.16 -9.36 10.91
C GLU A 152 -8.57 -9.16 11.43
N LEU A 153 -9.13 -7.97 11.31
CA LEU A 153 -10.50 -7.68 11.74
C LEU A 153 -11.53 -8.13 10.70
N ASN A 154 -12.65 -8.65 11.19
CA ASN A 154 -13.79 -8.95 10.34
C ASN A 154 -14.65 -7.68 10.07
N ALA A 155 -15.68 -7.82 9.23
CA ALA A 155 -16.52 -6.72 8.83
C ALA A 155 -17.25 -6.03 10.00
N GLU A 156 -17.71 -6.80 10.99
CA GLU A 156 -18.39 -6.25 12.18
C GLU A 156 -17.41 -5.46 13.05
N GLU A 157 -16.22 -6.00 13.28
CA GLU A 157 -15.14 -5.35 14.05
C GLU A 157 -14.64 -4.08 13.37
N LEU A 158 -14.50 -4.10 12.03
CA LEU A 158 -14.15 -2.92 11.24
C LEU A 158 -15.22 -1.84 11.33
N ASN A 159 -16.49 -2.22 11.29
CA ASN A 159 -17.61 -1.29 11.45
C ASN A 159 -17.62 -0.65 12.85
N VAL A 160 -17.32 -1.42 13.91
CA VAL A 160 -17.18 -0.91 15.28
C VAL A 160 -15.96 0.02 15.44
N LEU A 161 -14.85 -0.28 14.75
CA LEU A 161 -13.66 0.56 14.73
C LEU A 161 -13.94 1.93 14.10
N GLY A 162 -14.78 1.97 13.06
CA GLY A 162 -15.05 3.16 12.23
C GLY A 162 -13.94 3.43 11.23
N LEU A 163 -14.28 3.56 9.95
CA LEU A 163 -13.31 3.68 8.85
C LEU A 163 -13.21 5.07 8.23
N GLU A 164 -13.85 6.09 8.79
CA GLU A 164 -13.90 7.45 8.21
C GLU A 164 -12.53 8.13 8.12
N GLU A 165 -11.59 7.73 8.97
CA GLU A 165 -10.19 8.20 8.95
C GLU A 165 -9.23 7.10 8.49
N SER A 166 -9.74 5.97 7.99
CA SER A 166 -8.92 4.83 7.63
C SER A 166 -9.01 4.44 6.16
N GLU A 167 -7.99 3.74 5.74
CA GLU A 167 -7.86 3.12 4.44
C GLU A 167 -8.14 1.62 4.56
N LEU A 168 -9.01 1.08 3.71
CA LEU A 168 -9.31 -0.35 3.65
C LEU A 168 -8.58 -1.01 2.47
N VAL A 169 -7.80 -2.05 2.74
CA VAL A 169 -7.20 -2.87 1.68
C VAL A 169 -8.27 -3.78 1.08
N ILE A 170 -8.55 -3.59 -0.22
CA ILE A 170 -9.56 -4.36 -0.95
C ILE A 170 -8.97 -5.37 -1.92
N TYR A 171 -7.67 -5.26 -2.23
CA TYR A 171 -6.93 -6.21 -3.06
C TYR A 171 -5.45 -6.25 -2.69
N GLY A 172 -4.87 -7.46 -2.75
CA GLY A 172 -3.43 -7.70 -2.69
C GLY A 172 -3.03 -8.93 -1.90
N ARG A 173 -1.79 -9.37 -2.06
CA ARG A 173 -1.28 -10.49 -1.27
C ARG A 173 -0.97 -10.03 0.14
N ILE A 174 -1.55 -10.73 1.11
CA ILE A 174 -1.34 -10.45 2.54
C ILE A 174 0.05 -10.96 2.94
N PRO A 175 0.92 -10.12 3.54
CA PRO A 175 2.14 -10.57 4.19
C PRO A 175 1.79 -11.51 5.36
N VAL A 176 2.18 -12.77 5.28
CA VAL A 176 1.97 -13.74 6.37
C VAL A 176 3.17 -13.84 7.30
N MET A 177 4.36 -13.43 6.82
CA MET A 177 5.55 -13.35 7.65
C MET A 177 6.55 -12.33 7.08
N THR A 178 7.08 -11.48 7.93
CA THR A 178 8.24 -10.63 7.65
C THR A 178 9.43 -11.13 8.48
N SER A 179 10.53 -11.52 7.82
CA SER A 179 11.69 -12.11 8.47
C SER A 179 12.97 -11.36 8.13
N ALA A 180 13.74 -11.04 9.15
CA ALA A 180 15.07 -10.47 8.99
C ALA A 180 16.13 -11.51 8.59
N GLN A 181 15.79 -12.78 8.60
CA GLN A 181 16.67 -13.85 8.12
C GLN A 181 16.40 -14.11 6.64
N CYS A 182 17.38 -13.84 5.79
CA CYS A 182 17.24 -13.99 4.34
C CYS A 182 17.24 -15.47 3.94
N VAL A 183 16.15 -15.94 3.33
CA VAL A 183 15.99 -17.31 2.83
C VAL A 183 17.07 -17.62 1.79
N VAL A 184 17.31 -16.72 0.84
CA VAL A 184 18.32 -16.90 -0.22
C VAL A 184 19.72 -17.00 0.39
N LYS A 185 20.07 -16.14 1.34
CA LYS A 185 21.37 -16.18 2.02
C LYS A 185 21.59 -17.50 2.75
N THR A 186 20.54 -18.06 3.35
CA THR A 186 20.63 -19.31 4.13
C THR A 186 20.79 -20.54 3.23
N THR A 187 20.19 -20.53 2.02
CA THR A 187 20.21 -21.67 1.11
C THR A 187 21.33 -21.61 0.09
N ASN A 188 21.54 -20.49 -0.56
CA ASN A 188 22.39 -20.35 -1.74
C ASN A 188 23.51 -19.31 -1.59
N GLY A 189 23.65 -18.68 -0.41
CA GLY A 189 24.54 -17.53 -0.22
C GLY A 189 23.91 -16.21 -0.70
N CYS A 190 24.44 -15.09 -0.20
CA CYS A 190 23.92 -13.76 -0.54
C CYS A 190 24.39 -13.34 -1.92
N THR A 191 23.44 -13.02 -2.81
CA THR A 191 23.70 -12.49 -4.17
C THR A 191 23.61 -10.98 -4.24
N HIS A 192 23.12 -10.31 -3.21
CA HIS A 192 22.77 -8.87 -3.16
C HIS A 192 21.73 -8.43 -4.21
N HIS A 193 21.07 -9.36 -4.87
CA HIS A 193 20.02 -9.08 -5.85
C HIS A 193 18.66 -9.51 -5.33
N PRO A 194 17.60 -8.68 -5.51
CA PRO A 194 16.26 -9.05 -5.15
C PRO A 194 15.77 -10.21 -6.05
N VAL A 195 15.21 -11.23 -5.42
CA VAL A 195 14.62 -12.40 -6.11
C VAL A 195 13.27 -12.69 -5.50
N THR A 196 12.37 -13.22 -6.31
CA THR A 196 11.15 -13.84 -5.81
C THR A 196 11.32 -15.36 -5.88
N THR A 197 11.17 -16.03 -4.76
CA THR A 197 11.21 -17.48 -4.63
C THR A 197 9.86 -18.00 -4.14
N THR A 198 9.71 -19.31 -4.00
CA THR A 198 8.44 -19.91 -3.57
C THR A 198 8.73 -20.91 -2.45
N LEU A 199 7.97 -20.82 -1.36
CA LEU A 199 7.87 -21.87 -0.35
C LEU A 199 6.62 -22.70 -0.65
N THR A 200 6.76 -24.03 -0.54
CA THR A 200 5.63 -24.96 -0.73
C THR A 200 5.33 -25.63 0.61
N ASP A 201 4.09 -25.58 1.05
CA ASP A 201 3.66 -26.26 2.26
C ASP A 201 3.42 -27.77 2.04
N ARG A 202 3.09 -28.48 3.12
CA ARG A 202 2.81 -29.93 3.10
C ARG A 202 1.61 -30.32 2.22
N ARG A 203 0.75 -29.36 1.88
CA ARG A 203 -0.45 -29.53 1.05
C ARG A 203 -0.22 -29.10 -0.38
N GLY A 204 1.02 -28.73 -0.76
CA GLY A 204 1.35 -28.25 -2.09
C GLY A 204 0.96 -26.79 -2.37
N LYS A 205 0.50 -26.02 -1.36
CA LYS A 205 0.23 -24.59 -1.54
C LYS A 205 1.54 -23.83 -1.65
N GLN A 206 1.57 -22.90 -2.61
CA GLN A 206 2.74 -22.10 -2.92
C GLN A 206 2.63 -20.70 -2.32
N PHE A 207 3.63 -20.29 -1.55
CA PHE A 207 3.74 -19.00 -0.91
C PHE A 207 4.88 -18.21 -1.53
N PRO A 208 4.61 -17.12 -2.27
CA PRO A 208 5.67 -16.28 -2.81
C PRO A 208 6.51 -15.65 -1.69
N VAL A 209 7.82 -15.63 -1.88
CA VAL A 209 8.78 -15.01 -0.95
C VAL A 209 9.60 -13.99 -1.72
N LYS A 210 9.49 -12.72 -1.35
CA LYS A 210 10.33 -11.65 -1.89
C LYS A 210 11.43 -11.29 -0.90
N ASN A 211 12.68 -11.25 -1.35
CA ASN A 211 13.75 -10.71 -0.57
C ASN A 211 14.02 -9.25 -0.91
N HIS A 212 14.03 -8.43 0.11
CA HIS A 212 14.25 -7.00 0.05
C HIS A 212 15.72 -6.70 0.38
N CYS A 213 16.59 -6.85 -0.62
CA CYS A 213 18.05 -6.85 -0.44
C CYS A 213 18.60 -5.54 0.11
N GLY A 214 18.03 -4.38 -0.27
CA GLY A 214 18.49 -3.09 0.21
C GLY A 214 18.30 -2.86 1.71
N PHE A 215 17.45 -3.67 2.35
CA PHE A 215 17.12 -3.58 3.79
C PHE A 215 17.28 -4.93 4.51
N CYS A 216 17.77 -5.97 3.82
CA CYS A 216 18.06 -7.30 4.35
C CYS A 216 16.93 -7.97 5.13
N TYR A 217 15.74 -8.05 4.53
CA TYR A 217 14.61 -8.82 5.05
C TYR A 217 13.84 -9.53 3.93
N ASN A 218 12.97 -10.46 4.29
CA ASN A 218 12.06 -11.12 3.35
C ASN A 218 10.63 -10.95 3.82
N ILE A 219 9.72 -10.97 2.84
CA ILE A 219 8.29 -11.08 3.07
C ILE A 219 7.81 -12.37 2.42
N VAL A 220 7.14 -13.19 3.20
CA VAL A 220 6.38 -14.34 2.72
C VAL A 220 4.94 -13.88 2.55
N TYR A 221 4.42 -14.00 1.33
CA TYR A 221 3.04 -13.62 1.01
C TYR A 221 2.11 -14.83 1.02
N ASN A 222 0.83 -14.58 1.29
CA ASN A 222 -0.19 -15.61 1.18
C ASN A 222 -0.25 -16.21 -0.24
N SER A 223 -0.60 -17.49 -0.32
CA SER A 223 -0.70 -18.24 -1.58
C SER A 223 -1.73 -17.62 -2.54
N ALA A 224 -2.86 -17.15 -2.04
CA ALA A 224 -3.88 -16.46 -2.81
C ALA A 224 -3.95 -14.97 -2.41
N PRO A 225 -4.14 -14.04 -3.36
CA PRO A 225 -4.37 -12.64 -3.03
C PRO A 225 -5.73 -12.45 -2.34
N LEU A 226 -5.80 -11.46 -1.45
CA LEU A 226 -7.06 -10.92 -0.94
C LEU A 226 -7.82 -10.27 -2.10
N SER A 227 -9.13 -10.50 -2.19
CA SER A 227 -10.02 -9.68 -2.99
C SER A 227 -11.35 -9.47 -2.27
N LEU A 228 -11.71 -8.21 -2.04
CA LEU A 228 -12.99 -7.78 -1.47
C LEU A 228 -13.86 -7.07 -2.52
N PHE A 229 -13.62 -7.33 -3.80
CA PHE A 229 -14.39 -6.71 -4.88
C PHE A 229 -15.87 -7.11 -4.82
N ASP A 230 -16.15 -8.36 -4.50
CA ASP A 230 -17.53 -8.87 -4.31
C ASP A 230 -18.20 -8.38 -3.02
N GLU A 231 -17.43 -7.77 -2.12
CA GLU A 231 -17.89 -7.28 -0.81
C GLU A 231 -18.19 -5.77 -0.80
N ARG A 232 -18.29 -5.17 -2.00
CA ARG A 232 -18.44 -3.71 -2.15
C ARG A 232 -19.54 -3.10 -1.30
N GLU A 233 -20.73 -3.68 -1.33
CA GLU A 233 -21.89 -3.15 -0.60
C GLU A 233 -21.65 -3.13 0.92
N GLU A 234 -20.85 -4.06 1.43
CA GLU A 234 -20.53 -4.16 2.83
C GLU A 234 -19.48 -3.13 3.25
N TRP A 235 -18.34 -3.07 2.54
CA TRP A 235 -17.32 -2.10 2.91
C TRP A 235 -17.69 -0.64 2.58
N MET A 236 -18.57 -0.37 1.61
CA MET A 236 -19.09 0.98 1.37
C MET A 236 -19.94 1.49 2.53
N ARG A 237 -20.69 0.61 3.22
CA ARG A 237 -21.46 0.99 4.41
C ARG A 237 -20.60 1.39 5.60
N MET A 238 -19.34 0.98 5.63
CA MET A 238 -18.37 1.36 6.66
C MET A 238 -17.76 2.75 6.42
N HIS A 239 -18.06 3.39 5.28
CA HIS A 239 -17.57 4.71 4.89
C HIS A 239 -16.04 4.87 4.99
N PRO A 240 -15.22 3.96 4.40
CA PRO A 240 -13.79 4.12 4.44
C PRO A 240 -13.36 5.42 3.76
N ARG A 241 -12.37 6.12 4.33
CA ARG A 241 -11.81 7.32 3.73
C ARG A 241 -11.18 7.05 2.37
N SER A 242 -10.53 5.91 2.23
CA SER A 242 -9.95 5.43 0.99
C SER A 242 -9.95 3.90 0.93
N ILE A 243 -9.88 3.38 -0.29
CA ILE A 243 -9.65 1.97 -0.55
C ILE A 243 -8.27 1.78 -1.15
N ARG A 244 -7.59 0.68 -0.81
CA ARG A 244 -6.26 0.39 -1.32
C ARG A 244 -6.19 -0.90 -2.10
N VAL A 245 -5.57 -0.82 -3.29
CA VAL A 245 -5.05 -1.96 -4.04
C VAL A 245 -3.54 -2.02 -3.82
N GLN A 246 -3.00 -3.18 -3.46
CA GLN A 246 -1.56 -3.33 -3.26
C GLN A 246 -1.00 -4.43 -4.14
N PHE A 247 0.09 -4.11 -4.83
CA PHE A 247 0.79 -5.01 -5.73
C PHE A 247 2.09 -5.50 -5.11
N SER A 248 2.38 -6.78 -5.29
CA SER A 248 3.60 -7.42 -4.79
C SER A 248 4.30 -8.23 -5.86
N THR A 249 3.62 -9.25 -6.42
CA THR A 249 4.16 -10.17 -7.41
C THR A 249 3.57 -10.00 -8.80
N GLU A 250 2.60 -9.11 -8.94
CA GLU A 250 1.85 -8.88 -10.17
C GLU A 250 2.74 -8.20 -11.22
N THR A 251 2.60 -8.62 -12.48
CA THR A 251 3.21 -8.00 -13.65
C THR A 251 2.49 -6.70 -14.04
N GLY A 252 3.10 -5.85 -14.86
CA GLY A 252 2.46 -4.60 -15.31
C GLY A 252 1.12 -4.80 -16.00
N SER A 253 0.96 -5.88 -16.78
CA SER A 253 -0.32 -6.22 -17.43
C SER A 253 -1.40 -6.62 -16.41
N GLU A 254 -1.03 -7.39 -15.39
CA GLU A 254 -1.93 -7.74 -14.29
C GLU A 254 -2.32 -6.51 -13.47
N VAL A 255 -1.38 -5.59 -13.20
CA VAL A 255 -1.64 -4.30 -12.55
C VAL A 255 -2.73 -3.54 -13.28
N THR A 256 -2.58 -3.35 -14.59
CA THR A 256 -3.56 -2.63 -15.42
C THR A 256 -4.95 -3.29 -15.35
N ARG A 257 -5.01 -4.62 -15.47
CA ARG A 257 -6.25 -5.37 -15.40
C ARG A 257 -6.95 -5.23 -14.04
N ILE A 258 -6.19 -5.36 -12.95
CA ILE A 258 -6.71 -5.29 -11.58
C ILE A 258 -7.16 -3.86 -11.24
N LEU A 259 -6.42 -2.84 -11.68
CA LEU A 259 -6.82 -1.43 -11.49
C LEU A 259 -8.14 -1.12 -12.19
N ASN A 260 -8.32 -1.59 -13.44
CA ASN A 260 -9.58 -1.42 -14.15
C ASN A 260 -10.75 -2.09 -13.41
N ALA A 261 -10.52 -3.29 -12.85
CA ALA A 261 -11.52 -3.97 -12.05
C ALA A 261 -11.83 -3.20 -10.75
N ALA A 262 -10.81 -2.69 -10.05
CA ALA A 262 -10.98 -1.88 -8.84
C ALA A 262 -11.76 -0.60 -9.10
N LEU A 263 -11.47 0.09 -10.21
CA LEU A 263 -12.23 1.29 -10.62
C LEU A 263 -13.68 0.96 -10.94
N ALA A 264 -13.93 -0.13 -11.67
CA ALA A 264 -15.28 -0.57 -11.99
C ALA A 264 -16.08 -0.88 -10.70
N VAL A 265 -15.47 -1.61 -9.75
CA VAL A 265 -16.07 -1.87 -8.44
C VAL A 265 -16.35 -0.57 -7.70
N ASN A 266 -15.38 0.34 -7.64
CA ASN A 266 -15.50 1.60 -6.92
C ASN A 266 -16.64 2.48 -7.47
N THR A 267 -16.82 2.51 -8.79
CA THR A 267 -17.83 3.35 -9.49
C THR A 267 -19.14 2.61 -9.81
N ARG A 268 -19.39 1.42 -9.24
CA ARG A 268 -20.57 0.58 -9.51
C ARG A 268 -20.75 0.14 -10.97
N ASN A 269 -19.69 0.08 -11.72
CA ASN A 269 -19.73 -0.47 -13.07
C ASN A 269 -19.57 -2.01 -13.03
N ALA A 270 -20.03 -2.70 -14.08
CA ALA A 270 -19.86 -4.13 -14.16
C ALA A 270 -18.40 -4.55 -14.20
N VAL A 271 -18.00 -5.46 -13.31
CA VAL A 271 -16.64 -6.01 -13.26
C VAL A 271 -16.49 -7.10 -14.29
N SER A 272 -15.60 -6.94 -15.26
CA SER A 272 -15.20 -7.98 -16.18
C SER A 272 -13.73 -8.35 -15.97
N GLY A 273 -13.39 -9.63 -16.01
CA GLY A 273 -12.00 -10.08 -16.11
C GLY A 273 -11.32 -10.64 -14.85
N MET A 274 -12.06 -10.89 -13.76
CA MET A 274 -11.53 -11.54 -12.55
C MET A 274 -12.01 -13.00 -12.37
N SER A 275 -12.72 -13.57 -13.35
CA SER A 275 -13.22 -14.95 -13.30
C SER A 275 -12.09 -15.95 -13.50
N GLY A 276 -12.03 -16.98 -12.66
CA GLY A 276 -11.08 -18.10 -12.79
C GLY A 276 -9.82 -18.02 -11.92
N GLU A 277 -9.58 -16.93 -11.20
CA GLU A 277 -8.47 -16.80 -10.25
C GLU A 277 -8.89 -17.24 -8.83
N GLU A 278 -7.97 -17.86 -8.08
CA GLU A 278 -8.20 -18.22 -6.67
C GLU A 278 -7.93 -17.00 -5.80
N PHE A 279 -8.96 -16.46 -5.13
CA PHE A 279 -8.86 -15.35 -4.18
C PHE A 279 -9.23 -15.78 -2.77
N THR A 280 -8.74 -15.05 -1.79
CA THR A 280 -9.20 -15.15 -0.40
C THR A 280 -9.92 -13.87 0.02
N ARG A 281 -10.88 -14.00 0.95
CA ARG A 281 -11.46 -12.86 1.66
C ARG A 281 -10.72 -12.53 2.95
N GLY A 282 -9.60 -13.20 3.23
CA GLY A 282 -8.86 -13.03 4.49
C GLY A 282 -9.77 -13.28 5.70
N HIS A 283 -9.68 -12.38 6.67
CA HIS A 283 -10.50 -12.41 7.89
C HIS A 283 -11.81 -11.63 7.76
N PHE A 284 -12.06 -10.93 6.68
CA PHE A 284 -13.20 -10.04 6.49
C PHE A 284 -14.56 -10.68 6.84
N ARG A 285 -14.75 -11.96 6.50
CA ARG A 285 -15.98 -12.71 6.80
C ARG A 285 -15.99 -13.44 8.14
N ARG A 286 -14.83 -13.84 8.66
CA ARG A 286 -14.77 -14.78 9.79
C ARG A 286 -14.06 -14.25 11.03
N GLY A 287 -13.22 -13.21 10.91
CA GLY A 287 -12.33 -12.78 11.97
C GLY A 287 -11.20 -13.78 12.26
N ILE A 288 -10.49 -13.51 13.35
CA ILE A 288 -9.51 -14.44 13.94
C ILE A 288 -10.26 -15.26 15.00
N THR A 289 -10.46 -16.54 14.75
CA THR A 289 -11.04 -17.49 15.73
C THR A 289 -9.95 -18.25 16.45
#